data_e838b61a77723e6d0017dfd9ba74d53f
#
_entry.id   e838b61a77723e6d0017dfd9ba74d53f
#
_cell.length_a   1.000
_cell.length_b   1.000
_cell.length_c   1.000
_cell.angle_alpha   90.00
_cell.angle_beta   90.00
_cell.angle_gamma   90.00
#
_symmetry.space_group_name_H-M   'P 1'
#
loop_
_entity.id
_entity.type
_entity.pdbx_description
1 polymer ?
#
loop_
_entity_poly.entity_id
_entity_poly.type
_entity_poly.pdbx_seq_one_letter_code
_entity_poly.pdbx_strand_id
1 'polypeptide(L)'
;MISLSDIQVRTLRLRAQRLTPQPPGAETSVAQVVKDLCGIQAQEAPAAALSIRVRSAGLVAADVERARVEERTITRTWGLRGTLHLLATEDLGWLIPLLGPVFIAGDRRRRAELGLNEDICMRAIRVIQDALANHGPLTRAEIVEQLALHGIHIEGQARPHLLYRAALEGHICLGPDRDAELTYVLLSDWIGQKHRGLPLSDDDAHAELTRRYLNAYGPATPQDQSAWSGMPLSKTWAAWQSIADQLIEVEVAGAPAWMLKARAAWLDELPASTPIVRLLPRFDTYLLGYQHRVLSVPPRYAKRINAGGGILHPTVLVDGRVAGTWKSKRLKNYLEVAVEPFDQLVPEVQARLEAEATDLARFLGVQTTWHVLPPH
;
A
#
# COMPACT_ATOMS: atom_id res chain seq x y z
N MET A 1 -24.85 20.21 6.99
CA MET A 1 -24.03 19.07 6.49
C MET A 1 -24.15 19.07 4.98
N ILE A 2 -23.04 18.93 4.24
CA ILE A 2 -23.04 18.88 2.76
C ILE A 2 -23.28 17.44 2.35
N SER A 3 -24.35 17.17 1.60
CA SER A 3 -24.65 15.83 1.08
C SER A 3 -23.93 15.63 -0.25
N LEU A 4 -23.17 14.55 -0.39
CA LEU A 4 -22.38 14.22 -1.58
C LEU A 4 -23.01 13.04 -2.33
N SER A 5 -23.16 13.20 -3.64
CA SER A 5 -23.52 12.08 -4.52
C SER A 5 -22.36 11.08 -4.63
N ASP A 6 -22.67 9.84 -5.00
CA ASP A 6 -21.67 8.79 -5.24
C ASP A 6 -20.59 9.22 -6.23
N ILE A 7 -20.95 9.98 -7.26
CA ILE A 7 -20.00 10.50 -8.26
C ILE A 7 -19.04 11.49 -7.61
N GLN A 8 -19.54 12.44 -6.83
CA GLN A 8 -18.70 13.40 -6.11
C GLN A 8 -17.74 12.70 -5.16
N VAL A 9 -18.23 11.72 -4.38
CA VAL A 9 -17.37 10.94 -3.47
C VAL A 9 -16.25 10.23 -4.23
N ARG A 10 -16.56 9.57 -5.34
CA ARG A 10 -15.56 8.89 -6.18
C ARG A 10 -14.55 9.89 -6.76
N THR A 11 -15.00 11.05 -7.24
CA THR A 11 -14.13 12.11 -7.76
C THR A 11 -13.15 12.60 -6.70
N LEU A 12 -13.63 12.87 -5.48
CA LEU A 12 -12.77 13.27 -4.35
C LEU A 12 -11.75 12.19 -4.00
N ARG A 13 -12.16 10.92 -3.94
CA ARG A 13 -11.28 9.77 -3.65
C ARG A 13 -10.25 9.52 -4.76
N LEU A 14 -10.61 9.67 -6.02
CA LEU A 14 -9.68 9.60 -7.15
C LEU A 14 -8.58 10.67 -7.02
N ARG A 15 -9.00 11.90 -6.71
CA ARG A 15 -8.06 13.01 -6.52
C ARG A 15 -7.16 12.78 -5.32
N ALA A 16 -7.73 12.44 -4.17
CA ALA A 16 -6.99 12.18 -2.93
C ALA A 16 -5.91 11.10 -3.13
N GLN A 17 -6.21 10.08 -3.92
CA GLN A 17 -5.29 8.99 -4.24
C GLN A 17 -4.45 9.22 -5.51
N ARG A 18 -4.38 10.46 -6.03
CA ARG A 18 -3.58 10.80 -7.22
C ARG A 18 -3.92 9.99 -8.47
N LEU A 19 -5.16 9.53 -8.58
CA LEU A 19 -5.63 8.78 -9.76
C LEU A 19 -6.21 9.66 -10.86
N THR A 20 -6.41 10.95 -10.59
CA THR A 20 -6.73 11.96 -11.61
C THR A 20 -5.49 12.23 -12.50
N PRO A 21 -5.69 12.69 -13.76
CA PRO A 21 -4.56 13.11 -14.59
C PRO A 21 -3.70 14.14 -13.84
N GLN A 22 -2.38 13.94 -13.86
CA GLN A 22 -1.45 14.91 -13.29
C GLN A 22 -1.21 16.06 -14.29
N PRO A 23 -1.04 17.31 -13.82
CA PRO A 23 -0.68 18.42 -14.68
C PRO A 23 0.60 18.13 -15.47
N PRO A 24 0.72 18.59 -16.74
CA PRO A 24 1.98 18.49 -17.47
C PRO A 24 3.13 19.13 -16.68
N GLY A 25 4.28 18.45 -16.63
CA GLY A 25 5.47 18.94 -15.90
C GLY A 25 5.40 18.80 -14.37
N ALA A 26 4.38 18.18 -13.80
CA ALA A 26 4.38 17.84 -12.40
C ALA A 26 5.46 16.78 -12.12
N GLU A 27 6.58 17.22 -11.56
CA GLU A 27 7.59 16.30 -11.06
C GLU A 27 7.03 15.55 -9.84
N THR A 28 7.03 14.24 -9.92
CA THR A 28 6.56 13.39 -8.84
C THR A 28 7.64 12.37 -8.52
N SER A 29 8.20 12.41 -7.32
CA SER A 29 9.12 11.37 -6.87
C SER A 29 8.36 10.13 -6.39
N VAL A 30 9.03 8.98 -6.45
CA VAL A 30 8.50 7.72 -5.88
C VAL A 30 8.16 7.89 -4.40
N ALA A 31 9.05 8.53 -3.63
CA ALA A 31 8.86 8.78 -2.21
C ALA A 31 7.60 9.62 -1.94
N GLN A 32 7.35 10.65 -2.76
CA GLN A 32 6.17 11.50 -2.61
C GLN A 32 4.87 10.72 -2.82
N VAL A 33 4.82 9.84 -3.85
CA VAL A 33 3.62 8.98 -4.07
C VAL A 33 3.38 8.08 -2.87
N VAL A 34 4.43 7.42 -2.36
CA VAL A 34 4.31 6.52 -1.20
C VAL A 34 3.90 7.29 0.05
N LYS A 35 4.45 8.48 0.27
CA LYS A 35 4.13 9.35 1.39
C LYS A 35 2.68 9.85 1.34
N ASP A 36 2.22 10.30 0.17
CA ASP A 36 0.86 10.81 -0.02
C ASP A 36 -0.21 9.74 0.27
N LEU A 37 0.11 8.46 0.03
CA LEU A 37 -0.79 7.33 0.30
C LEU A 37 -0.61 6.75 1.71
N CYS A 38 0.36 7.24 2.47
CA CYS A 38 0.77 6.67 3.75
C CYS A 38 1.11 5.16 3.65
N GLY A 39 1.73 4.77 2.55
CA GLY A 39 2.15 3.41 2.27
C GLY A 39 1.37 2.70 1.16
N ILE A 40 2.06 1.80 0.48
CA ILE A 40 1.52 0.97 -0.61
C ILE A 40 1.75 -0.49 -0.26
N GLN A 41 0.71 -1.31 -0.27
CA GLN A 41 0.87 -2.74 0.00
C GLN A 41 1.83 -3.39 -1.00
N ALA A 42 2.84 -4.08 -0.49
CA ALA A 42 3.98 -4.60 -1.25
C ALA A 42 4.21 -6.10 -1.01
N GLN A 43 3.13 -6.84 -0.80
CA GLN A 43 3.17 -8.29 -0.74
C GLN A 43 3.75 -8.86 -2.03
N GLU A 44 3.37 -8.28 -3.14
CA GLU A 44 3.93 -8.49 -4.48
C GLU A 44 4.62 -7.19 -4.92
N ALA A 45 5.95 -7.17 -4.97
CA ALA A 45 6.73 -5.99 -5.33
C ALA A 45 6.35 -5.42 -6.72
N PRO A 46 6.12 -6.26 -7.76
CA PRO A 46 5.66 -5.75 -9.05
C PRO A 46 4.31 -5.02 -8.98
N ALA A 47 3.36 -5.51 -8.18
CA ALA A 47 2.07 -4.85 -7.99
C ALA A 47 2.22 -3.49 -7.28
N ALA A 48 3.09 -3.41 -6.27
CA ALA A 48 3.39 -2.15 -5.60
C ALA A 48 4.02 -1.12 -6.55
N ALA A 49 4.95 -1.54 -7.41
CA ALA A 49 5.52 -0.66 -8.43
C ALA A 49 4.46 -0.14 -9.43
N LEU A 50 3.51 -0.99 -9.83
CA LEU A 50 2.40 -0.59 -10.68
C LEU A 50 1.41 0.34 -9.96
N SER A 51 1.23 0.22 -8.63
CA SER A 51 0.47 1.20 -7.84
C SER A 51 1.12 2.58 -7.85
N ILE A 52 2.45 2.67 -7.93
CA ILE A 52 3.19 3.93 -8.11
C ILE A 52 2.97 4.45 -9.53
N ARG A 53 3.08 3.58 -10.56
CA ARG A 53 2.85 3.95 -11.95
C ARG A 53 1.53 4.68 -12.15
N VAL A 54 0.41 4.11 -11.69
CA VAL A 54 -0.92 4.71 -11.94
C VAL A 54 -1.12 6.09 -11.30
N ARG A 55 -0.21 6.51 -10.40
CA ARG A 55 -0.26 7.75 -9.61
C ARG A 55 0.82 8.77 -9.97
N SER A 56 1.63 8.45 -10.96
CA SER A 56 2.75 9.28 -11.38
C SER A 56 2.78 9.45 -12.89
N ALA A 57 3.34 10.56 -13.35
CA ALA A 57 3.65 10.76 -14.75
C ALA A 57 5.16 10.63 -14.95
N GLY A 58 5.57 9.87 -15.97
CA GLY A 58 6.98 9.81 -16.38
C GLY A 58 7.87 8.82 -15.64
N LEU A 59 7.54 8.37 -14.41
CA LEU A 59 8.33 7.37 -13.71
C LEU A 59 8.39 6.03 -14.46
N VAL A 60 9.49 5.28 -14.26
CA VAL A 60 9.68 3.93 -14.77
C VAL A 60 9.96 2.95 -13.62
N ALA A 61 9.87 1.66 -13.89
CA ALA A 61 10.09 0.63 -12.86
C ALA A 61 11.48 0.73 -12.19
N ALA A 62 12.50 1.14 -12.94
CA ALA A 62 13.84 1.37 -12.43
C ALA A 62 13.91 2.50 -11.39
N ASP A 63 13.05 3.53 -11.49
CA ASP A 63 12.99 4.61 -10.50
C ASP A 63 12.50 4.10 -9.14
N VAL A 64 11.57 3.15 -9.15
CA VAL A 64 11.06 2.53 -7.91
C VAL A 64 12.18 1.74 -7.22
N GLU A 65 12.95 0.98 -7.99
CA GLU A 65 14.06 0.20 -7.46
C GLU A 65 15.20 1.10 -6.98
N ARG A 66 15.53 2.15 -7.71
CA ARG A 66 16.51 3.17 -7.30
C ARG A 66 16.10 3.85 -5.99
N ALA A 67 14.85 4.29 -5.88
CA ALA A 67 14.31 4.90 -4.66
C ALA A 67 14.38 3.93 -3.46
N ARG A 68 14.18 2.62 -3.69
CA ARG A 68 14.22 1.59 -2.67
C ARG A 68 15.65 1.23 -2.25
N VAL A 69 16.55 1.01 -3.18
CA VAL A 69 17.87 0.39 -2.93
C VAL A 69 19.00 1.41 -2.82
N GLU A 70 19.04 2.37 -3.73
CA GLU A 70 20.15 3.34 -3.82
C GLU A 70 19.87 4.57 -2.95
N GLU A 71 18.73 5.24 -3.21
CA GLU A 71 18.34 6.46 -2.50
C GLU A 71 17.81 6.17 -1.10
N ARG A 72 17.19 4.98 -0.92
CA ARG A 72 16.56 4.53 0.33
C ARG A 72 15.50 5.50 0.86
N THR A 73 14.85 6.21 -0.04
CA THR A 73 13.77 7.16 0.26
C THR A 73 12.45 6.44 0.55
N ILE A 74 12.32 5.19 0.11
CA ILE A 74 11.25 4.27 0.48
C ILE A 74 11.85 2.96 1.02
N THR A 75 11.15 2.35 1.97
CA THR A 75 11.57 1.08 2.60
C THR A 75 10.45 0.05 2.50
N ARG A 76 10.79 -1.18 2.12
CA ARG A 76 9.87 -2.31 2.14
C ARG A 76 9.96 -3.02 3.48
N THR A 77 8.88 -2.95 4.27
CA THR A 77 8.79 -3.57 5.59
C THR A 77 7.33 -3.88 5.94
N TRP A 78 7.12 -4.51 7.10
CA TRP A 78 5.75 -4.72 7.59
C TRP A 78 5.19 -3.42 8.17
N GLY A 79 3.95 -3.14 7.81
CA GLY A 79 3.24 -1.92 8.18
C GLY A 79 1.76 -2.19 8.44
N LEU A 80 0.90 -1.42 7.80
CA LEU A 80 -0.56 -1.46 7.96
C LEU A 80 -1.11 -2.88 7.84
N ARG A 81 -2.07 -3.23 8.69
CA ARG A 81 -2.66 -4.58 8.80
C ARG A 81 -1.65 -5.71 9.01
N GLY A 82 -0.42 -5.40 9.43
CA GLY A 82 0.65 -6.40 9.57
C GLY A 82 1.08 -7.04 8.24
N THR A 83 0.88 -6.38 7.10
CA THR A 83 1.32 -6.85 5.79
C THR A 83 2.52 -6.06 5.27
N LEU A 84 3.25 -6.61 4.29
CA LEU A 84 4.37 -5.91 3.67
C LEU A 84 3.89 -4.67 2.91
N HIS A 85 4.56 -3.55 3.14
CA HIS A 85 4.32 -2.25 2.50
C HIS A 85 5.61 -1.62 2.01
N LEU A 86 5.52 -0.81 0.96
CA LEU A 86 6.46 0.29 0.72
C LEU A 86 6.00 1.46 1.57
N LEU A 87 6.87 1.94 2.45
CA LEU A 87 6.64 3.09 3.33
C LEU A 87 7.69 4.16 3.00
N ALA A 88 7.33 5.43 3.14
CA ALA A 88 8.32 6.50 3.08
C ALA A 88 9.30 6.31 4.25
N THR A 89 10.60 6.30 3.94
CA THR A 89 11.62 5.99 4.96
C THR A 89 11.59 6.98 6.13
N GLU A 90 11.29 8.24 5.87
CA GLU A 90 11.14 9.28 6.89
C GLU A 90 9.97 9.04 7.86
N ASP A 91 8.96 8.25 7.46
CA ASP A 91 7.79 7.96 8.31
C ASP A 91 8.03 6.75 9.25
N LEU A 92 9.09 5.96 9.04
CA LEU A 92 9.34 4.75 9.82
C LEU A 92 9.56 5.04 11.31
N GLY A 93 10.14 6.20 11.63
CA GLY A 93 10.44 6.61 13.01
C GLY A 93 9.20 6.72 13.91
N TRP A 94 8.02 6.95 13.34
CA TRP A 94 6.76 7.03 14.08
C TRP A 94 5.78 5.90 13.73
N LEU A 95 5.80 5.41 12.47
CA LEU A 95 4.87 4.34 12.04
C LEU A 95 5.18 3.00 12.69
N ILE A 96 6.45 2.59 12.76
CA ILE A 96 6.83 1.29 13.35
C ILE A 96 6.50 1.25 14.84
N PRO A 97 6.89 2.26 15.66
CA PRO A 97 6.49 2.29 17.08
C PRO A 97 4.98 2.29 17.30
N LEU A 98 4.21 2.92 16.40
CA LEU A 98 2.76 2.98 16.47
C LEU A 98 2.11 1.62 16.13
N LEU A 99 2.52 1.01 15.03
CA LEU A 99 1.86 -0.19 14.47
C LEU A 99 2.38 -1.49 15.10
N GLY A 100 3.69 -1.56 15.37
CA GLY A 100 4.37 -2.77 15.81
C GLY A 100 3.74 -3.43 17.03
N PRO A 101 3.52 -2.70 18.15
CA PRO A 101 2.94 -3.29 19.36
C PRO A 101 1.58 -3.95 19.13
N VAL A 102 0.73 -3.37 18.27
CA VAL A 102 -0.62 -3.89 17.96
C VAL A 102 -0.53 -5.24 17.26
N PHE A 103 0.32 -5.34 16.24
CA PHE A 103 0.44 -6.57 15.46
C PHE A 103 1.26 -7.64 16.19
N ILE A 104 2.25 -7.25 17.01
CA ILE A 104 2.98 -8.16 17.90
C ILE A 104 2.03 -8.79 18.90
N ALA A 105 1.15 -8.01 19.51
CA ALA A 105 0.14 -8.51 20.43
C ALA A 105 -0.87 -9.44 19.73
N GLY A 106 -1.32 -9.07 18.53
CA GLY A 106 -2.23 -9.87 17.71
C GLY A 106 -1.66 -11.24 17.31
N ASP A 107 -0.35 -11.32 17.09
CA ASP A 107 0.35 -12.55 16.69
C ASP A 107 0.81 -13.43 17.88
N ARG A 108 0.60 -13.00 19.13
CA ARG A 108 1.11 -13.67 20.33
C ARG A 108 0.67 -15.14 20.42
N ARG A 109 -0.61 -15.40 20.17
CA ARG A 109 -1.14 -16.77 20.22
C ARG A 109 -0.47 -17.65 19.17
N ARG A 110 -0.36 -17.17 17.95
CA ARG A 110 0.24 -17.94 16.85
C ARG A 110 1.73 -18.22 17.10
N ARG A 111 2.48 -17.25 17.60
CA ARG A 111 3.88 -17.46 18.00
C ARG A 111 4.02 -18.53 19.09
N ALA A 112 3.16 -18.51 20.10
CA ALA A 112 3.17 -19.52 21.16
C ALA A 112 2.90 -20.94 20.60
N GLU A 113 1.92 -21.10 19.68
CA GLU A 113 1.63 -22.36 18.99
C GLU A 113 2.83 -22.85 18.15
N LEU A 114 3.66 -21.95 17.65
CA LEU A 114 4.86 -22.23 16.87
C LEU A 114 6.13 -22.42 17.74
N GLY A 115 6.00 -22.44 19.08
CA GLY A 115 7.12 -22.57 20.00
C GLY A 115 7.99 -21.30 20.15
N LEU A 116 7.56 -20.17 19.60
CA LEU A 116 8.24 -18.89 19.68
C LEU A 116 7.79 -18.14 20.97
N ASN A 117 8.28 -18.59 22.12
CA ASN A 117 8.12 -17.84 23.36
C ASN A 117 8.98 -16.55 23.38
N GLU A 118 8.79 -15.70 24.37
CA GLU A 118 9.46 -14.39 24.42
C GLU A 118 10.98 -14.52 24.52
N ASP A 119 11.51 -15.46 25.33
CA ASP A 119 12.94 -15.70 25.46
C ASP A 119 13.59 -16.13 24.14
N ILE A 120 12.95 -17.06 23.43
CA ILE A 120 13.42 -17.51 22.12
C ILE A 120 13.40 -16.34 21.13
N CYS A 121 12.31 -15.55 21.09
CA CYS A 121 12.23 -14.39 20.22
C CYS A 121 13.34 -13.38 20.49
N MET A 122 13.55 -12.99 21.75
CA MET A 122 14.59 -12.03 22.14
C MET A 122 15.99 -12.52 21.79
N ARG A 123 16.30 -13.78 22.09
CA ARG A 123 17.62 -14.36 21.76
C ARG A 123 17.81 -14.44 20.24
N ALA A 124 16.80 -14.91 19.52
CA ALA A 124 16.88 -15.03 18.07
C ALA A 124 17.03 -13.67 17.37
N ILE A 125 16.32 -12.63 17.84
CA ILE A 125 16.45 -11.28 17.29
C ILE A 125 17.86 -10.73 17.48
N ARG A 126 18.49 -10.95 18.64
CA ARG A 126 19.91 -10.57 18.85
C ARG A 126 20.83 -11.26 17.87
N VAL A 127 20.69 -12.59 17.71
CA VAL A 127 21.51 -13.34 16.73
C VAL A 127 21.30 -12.82 15.31
N ILE A 128 20.04 -12.49 14.93
CA ILE A 128 19.75 -11.89 13.61
C ILE A 128 20.45 -10.53 13.47
N GLN A 129 20.39 -9.68 14.48
CA GLN A 129 21.05 -8.37 14.45
C GLN A 129 22.57 -8.52 14.31
N ASP A 130 23.19 -9.38 15.10
CA ASP A 130 24.64 -9.64 15.04
C ASP A 130 25.06 -10.23 13.67
N ALA A 131 24.25 -11.18 13.14
CA ALA A 131 24.53 -11.77 11.85
C ALA A 131 24.44 -10.73 10.71
N LEU A 132 23.40 -9.89 10.70
CA LEU A 132 23.24 -8.83 9.71
C LEU A 132 24.31 -7.74 9.82
N ALA A 133 24.76 -7.41 11.04
CA ALA A 133 25.86 -6.46 11.26
C ALA A 133 27.18 -6.99 10.69
N ASN A 134 27.46 -8.29 10.85
CA ASN A 134 28.72 -8.90 10.46
C ASN A 134 28.78 -9.31 8.98
N HIS A 135 27.66 -9.70 8.38
CA HIS A 135 27.61 -10.28 7.04
C HIS A 135 26.87 -9.41 6.01
N GLY A 136 26.22 -8.32 6.44
CA GLY A 136 25.37 -7.50 5.57
C GLY A 136 24.03 -8.17 5.23
N PRO A 137 23.49 -7.94 4.02
CA PRO A 137 22.20 -8.48 3.63
C PRO A 137 22.20 -10.01 3.61
N LEU A 138 21.26 -10.65 4.31
CA LEU A 138 21.09 -12.11 4.38
C LEU A 138 19.70 -12.51 3.89
N THR A 139 19.61 -13.64 3.19
CA THR A 139 18.36 -14.31 2.87
C THR A 139 17.75 -14.95 4.12
N ARG A 140 16.49 -15.35 4.02
CA ARG A 140 15.83 -16.08 5.12
C ARG A 140 16.55 -17.40 5.44
N ALA A 141 17.06 -18.10 4.43
CA ALA A 141 17.80 -19.36 4.62
C ALA A 141 19.09 -19.11 5.41
N GLU A 142 19.90 -18.14 5.02
CA GLU A 142 21.14 -17.77 5.71
C GLU A 142 20.89 -17.31 7.16
N ILE A 143 19.82 -16.55 7.41
CA ILE A 143 19.43 -16.19 8.79
C ILE A 143 19.11 -17.44 9.61
N VAL A 144 18.40 -18.41 9.04
CA VAL A 144 18.07 -19.67 9.74
C VAL A 144 19.36 -20.47 10.05
N GLU A 145 20.34 -20.48 9.17
CA GLU A 145 21.65 -21.10 9.41
C GLU A 145 22.39 -20.41 10.57
N GLN A 146 22.40 -19.07 10.60
CA GLN A 146 22.99 -18.33 11.71
C GLN A 146 22.31 -18.62 13.05
N LEU A 147 20.99 -18.73 13.07
CA LEU A 147 20.24 -19.12 14.26
C LEU A 147 20.60 -20.52 14.72
N ALA A 148 20.73 -21.49 13.81
CA ALA A 148 21.11 -22.87 14.12
C ALA A 148 22.52 -22.97 14.73
N LEU A 149 23.49 -22.19 14.23
CA LEU A 149 24.84 -22.09 14.80
C LEU A 149 24.85 -21.62 16.27
N HIS A 150 23.82 -20.87 16.67
CA HIS A 150 23.64 -20.38 18.04
C HIS A 150 22.63 -21.25 18.87
N GLY A 151 22.34 -22.47 18.39
CA GLY A 151 21.46 -23.42 19.08
C GLY A 151 19.97 -23.04 19.06
N ILE A 152 19.55 -22.19 18.11
CA ILE A 152 18.15 -21.81 17.94
C ILE A 152 17.63 -22.49 16.67
N HIS A 153 16.89 -23.57 16.85
CA HIS A 153 16.31 -24.34 15.75
C HIS A 153 14.85 -23.96 15.53
N ILE A 154 14.56 -23.36 14.38
CA ILE A 154 13.20 -22.95 13.97
C ILE A 154 12.84 -23.56 12.62
N GLU A 155 11.60 -24.02 12.47
CA GLU A 155 11.13 -24.70 11.27
C GLU A 155 9.79 -24.14 10.77
N GLY A 156 9.47 -24.47 9.54
CA GLY A 156 8.17 -24.17 8.95
C GLY A 156 7.75 -22.72 9.10
N GLN A 157 6.56 -22.51 9.66
CA GLN A 157 5.98 -21.18 9.82
C GLN A 157 6.61 -20.35 10.95
N ALA A 158 7.39 -20.95 11.86
CA ALA A 158 8.11 -20.18 12.88
C ALA A 158 9.10 -19.18 12.26
N ARG A 159 9.72 -19.54 11.14
CA ARG A 159 10.68 -18.69 10.42
C ARG A 159 10.10 -17.33 10.01
N PRO A 160 9.01 -17.26 9.22
CA PRO A 160 8.44 -15.97 8.86
C PRO A 160 7.86 -15.19 10.05
N HIS A 161 7.31 -15.84 11.08
CA HIS A 161 6.79 -15.18 12.26
C HIS A 161 7.88 -14.52 13.11
N LEU A 162 9.07 -15.13 13.19
CA LEU A 162 10.21 -14.52 13.87
C LEU A 162 10.72 -13.27 13.14
N LEU A 163 10.88 -13.35 11.81
CA LEU A 163 11.30 -12.19 11.01
C LEU A 163 10.24 -11.07 11.02
N TYR A 164 8.98 -11.44 11.00
CA TYR A 164 7.86 -10.52 11.17
C TYR A 164 7.96 -9.77 12.51
N ARG A 165 8.22 -10.50 13.60
CA ARG A 165 8.42 -9.92 14.93
C ARG A 165 9.60 -8.96 14.95
N ALA A 166 10.76 -9.35 14.41
CA ALA A 166 11.95 -8.52 14.36
C ALA A 166 11.74 -7.23 13.55
N ALA A 167 10.98 -7.29 12.47
CA ALA A 167 10.66 -6.11 11.65
C ALA A 167 9.65 -5.18 12.33
N LEU A 168 8.65 -5.71 13.02
CA LEU A 168 7.67 -4.92 13.78
C LEU A 168 8.28 -4.25 15.02
N GLU A 169 9.38 -4.79 15.55
CA GLU A 169 10.16 -4.14 16.60
C GLU A 169 11.16 -3.09 16.04
N GLY A 170 11.23 -2.95 14.70
CA GLY A 170 12.11 -1.98 14.06
C GLY A 170 13.58 -2.40 13.99
N HIS A 171 13.88 -3.68 14.12
CA HIS A 171 15.26 -4.17 14.06
C HIS A 171 15.72 -4.42 12.62
N ILE A 172 14.82 -4.91 11.76
CA ILE A 172 15.13 -5.28 10.38
C ILE A 172 14.11 -4.74 9.39
N CYS A 173 14.50 -4.66 8.12
CA CYS A 173 13.60 -4.48 6.99
C CYS A 173 14.07 -5.33 5.80
N LEU A 174 13.33 -5.31 4.69
CA LEU A 174 13.75 -5.97 3.46
C LEU A 174 14.80 -5.10 2.75
N GLY A 175 15.93 -5.72 2.42
CA GLY A 175 17.03 -5.15 1.64
C GLY A 175 16.85 -5.35 0.13
N PRO A 176 17.91 -5.19 -0.67
CA PRO A 176 17.91 -5.50 -2.09
C PRO A 176 17.69 -7.00 -2.30
N ASP A 177 16.91 -7.35 -3.31
CA ASP A 177 16.71 -8.75 -3.67
C ASP A 177 18.02 -9.32 -4.26
N ARG A 178 18.36 -10.56 -3.93
CA ARG A 178 19.54 -11.28 -4.43
C ARG A 178 19.07 -12.55 -5.16
N ASP A 179 19.34 -12.65 -6.46
CA ASP A 179 18.91 -13.77 -7.31
C ASP A 179 17.40 -14.07 -7.20
N ALA A 180 16.58 -13.00 -7.17
CA ALA A 180 15.12 -13.03 -6.94
C ALA A 180 14.69 -13.51 -5.54
N GLU A 181 15.62 -13.68 -4.60
CA GLU A 181 15.32 -13.95 -3.20
C GLU A 181 15.32 -12.67 -2.36
N LEU A 182 14.37 -12.61 -1.43
CA LEU A 182 14.29 -11.50 -0.47
C LEU A 182 15.46 -11.57 0.50
N THR A 183 16.15 -10.43 0.68
CA THR A 183 17.13 -10.29 1.75
C THR A 183 16.60 -9.40 2.87
N TYR A 184 17.24 -9.51 4.02
CA TYR A 184 16.97 -8.71 5.21
C TYR A 184 18.22 -7.91 5.56
N VAL A 185 18.03 -6.72 6.10
CA VAL A 185 19.07 -5.80 6.54
C VAL A 185 18.70 -5.20 7.88
N LEU A 186 19.69 -4.69 8.63
CA LEU A 186 19.41 -3.89 9.82
C LEU A 186 18.72 -2.59 9.41
N LEU A 187 17.57 -2.31 10.02
CA LEU A 187 16.83 -1.09 9.73
C LEU A 187 17.64 0.17 10.05
N SER A 188 18.37 0.18 11.17
CA SER A 188 19.22 1.31 11.57
C SER A 188 20.26 1.69 10.52
N ASP A 189 20.90 0.69 9.92
CA ASP A 189 21.96 0.89 8.92
C ASP A 189 21.37 1.22 7.55
N TRP A 190 20.18 0.63 7.27
CA TRP A 190 19.50 0.86 6.02
C TRP A 190 19.01 2.29 5.86
N ILE A 191 18.33 2.82 6.87
CA ILE A 191 17.80 4.18 6.83
C ILE A 191 18.86 5.25 7.11
N GLY A 192 19.94 4.89 7.79
CA GLY A 192 21.00 5.83 8.19
C GLY A 192 20.47 7.01 9.01
N GLN A 193 21.35 7.96 9.32
CA GLN A 193 20.96 9.16 10.07
C GLN A 193 20.12 10.15 9.22
N LYS A 194 20.38 10.19 7.92
CA LYS A 194 19.77 11.14 6.97
C LYS A 194 18.25 11.00 6.84
N HIS A 195 17.74 9.78 6.97
CA HIS A 195 16.31 9.47 6.77
C HIS A 195 15.59 9.12 8.07
N ARG A 196 16.23 9.30 9.21
CA ARG A 196 15.63 9.05 10.51
C ARG A 196 14.62 10.16 10.80
N GLY A 197 13.34 9.88 10.53
CA GLY A 197 12.22 10.76 10.90
C GLY A 197 12.20 11.03 12.40
N LEU A 198 11.61 12.14 12.80
CA LEU A 198 11.43 12.47 14.21
C LEU A 198 10.43 11.48 14.84
N PRO A 199 10.72 10.95 16.02
CA PRO A 199 9.74 10.18 16.77
C PRO A 199 8.59 11.11 17.19
N LEU A 200 7.37 10.60 17.12
CA LEU A 200 6.18 11.26 17.63
C LEU A 200 5.78 10.62 18.97
N SER A 201 5.10 11.37 19.81
CA SER A 201 4.37 10.79 20.94
C SER A 201 3.27 9.83 20.44
N ASP A 202 2.78 8.92 21.27
CA ASP A 202 1.71 7.97 20.87
C ASP A 202 0.47 8.72 20.33
N ASP A 203 0.03 9.76 21.02
CA ASP A 203 -1.13 10.56 20.62
C ASP A 203 -0.88 11.35 19.33
N ASP A 204 0.29 11.96 19.16
CA ASP A 204 0.66 12.67 17.93
C ASP A 204 0.79 11.71 16.74
N ALA A 205 1.31 10.51 16.94
CA ALA A 205 1.42 9.49 15.91
C ALA A 205 0.04 8.99 15.45
N HIS A 206 -0.90 8.79 16.39
CA HIS A 206 -2.28 8.46 16.06
C HIS A 206 -2.98 9.59 15.31
N ALA A 207 -2.79 10.84 15.72
CA ALA A 207 -3.32 12.02 15.04
C ALA A 207 -2.73 12.16 13.62
N GLU A 208 -1.42 11.97 13.48
CA GLU A 208 -0.75 12.03 12.17
C GLU A 208 -1.21 10.90 11.24
N LEU A 209 -1.36 9.68 11.73
CA LEU A 209 -1.93 8.58 10.93
C LEU A 209 -3.34 8.94 10.42
N THR A 210 -4.15 9.60 11.23
CA THR A 210 -5.49 10.04 10.84
C THR A 210 -5.43 11.14 9.78
N ARG A 211 -4.54 12.15 9.94
CA ARG A 211 -4.34 13.19 8.90
C ARG A 211 -3.90 12.59 7.58
N ARG A 212 -2.92 11.68 7.61
CA ARG A 212 -2.41 10.98 6.40
C ARG A 212 -3.51 10.15 5.75
N TYR A 213 -4.28 9.42 6.55
CA TYR A 213 -5.41 8.65 6.05
C TYR A 213 -6.44 9.54 5.37
N LEU A 214 -6.92 10.58 6.02
CA LEU A 214 -7.93 11.49 5.44
C LEU A 214 -7.40 12.27 4.23
N ASN A 215 -6.11 12.58 4.19
CA ASN A 215 -5.49 13.22 3.04
C ASN A 215 -5.53 12.32 1.79
N ALA A 216 -5.35 11.00 1.97
CA ALA A 216 -5.28 10.01 0.88
C ALA A 216 -6.63 9.34 0.56
N TYR A 217 -7.55 9.26 1.53
CA TYR A 217 -8.75 8.44 1.42
C TYR A 217 -10.06 9.17 1.73
N GLY A 218 -9.99 10.44 2.15
CA GLY A 218 -11.21 11.23 2.41
C GLY A 218 -12.06 11.50 1.16
N PRO A 219 -13.39 11.62 1.30
CA PRO A 219 -14.17 11.47 2.53
C PRO A 219 -14.27 10.00 2.98
N ALA A 220 -14.17 9.79 4.31
CA ALA A 220 -14.11 8.48 4.93
C ALA A 220 -14.63 8.50 6.38
N THR A 221 -14.65 7.33 7.02
CA THR A 221 -15.09 7.15 8.41
C THR A 221 -13.96 6.59 9.29
N PRO A 222 -14.05 6.69 10.63
CA PRO A 222 -13.12 6.00 11.54
C PRO A 222 -13.09 4.49 11.33
N GLN A 223 -14.21 3.87 10.98
CA GLN A 223 -14.30 2.45 10.67
C GLN A 223 -13.48 2.10 9.42
N ASP A 224 -13.52 2.96 8.40
CA ASP A 224 -12.70 2.78 7.19
C ASP A 224 -11.20 2.84 7.54
N GLN A 225 -10.79 3.84 8.35
CA GLN A 225 -9.39 3.95 8.78
C GLN A 225 -8.96 2.76 9.63
N SER A 226 -9.79 2.29 10.55
CA SER A 226 -9.51 1.10 11.36
C SER A 226 -9.31 -0.13 10.48
N ALA A 227 -10.19 -0.34 9.50
CA ALA A 227 -10.09 -1.45 8.54
C ALA A 227 -8.85 -1.33 7.64
N TRP A 228 -8.49 -0.11 7.20
CA TRP A 228 -7.33 0.15 6.39
C TRP A 228 -6.00 0.00 7.14
N SER A 229 -5.93 0.50 8.37
CA SER A 229 -4.69 0.48 9.15
C SER A 229 -4.48 -0.81 9.94
N GLY A 230 -5.58 -1.48 10.35
CA GLY A 230 -5.56 -2.58 11.31
C GLY A 230 -5.48 -2.12 12.77
N MET A 231 -5.57 -0.80 13.02
CA MET A 231 -5.58 -0.24 14.36
C MET A 231 -6.93 -0.46 15.06
N PRO A 232 -6.96 -0.61 16.40
CA PRO A 232 -8.21 -0.71 17.14
C PRO A 232 -9.12 0.49 16.90
N LEU A 233 -10.41 0.24 16.67
CA LEU A 233 -11.39 1.29 16.38
C LEU A 233 -11.47 2.36 17.49
N SER A 234 -11.32 1.96 18.76
CA SER A 234 -11.31 2.91 19.89
C SER A 234 -10.16 3.91 19.82
N LYS A 235 -8.96 3.45 19.44
CA LYS A 235 -7.79 4.31 19.22
C LYS A 235 -8.00 5.23 18.03
N THR A 236 -8.57 4.70 16.94
CA THR A 236 -8.91 5.49 15.76
C THR A 236 -9.91 6.60 16.11
N TRP A 237 -10.98 6.30 16.84
CA TRP A 237 -11.94 7.31 17.29
C TRP A 237 -11.30 8.40 18.13
N ALA A 238 -10.46 8.06 19.11
CA ALA A 238 -9.75 9.04 19.92
C ALA A 238 -8.88 9.98 19.07
N ALA A 239 -8.15 9.42 18.08
CA ALA A 239 -7.35 10.22 17.15
C ALA A 239 -8.20 11.16 16.28
N TRP A 240 -9.37 10.73 15.82
CA TRP A 240 -10.29 11.58 15.08
C TRP A 240 -10.83 12.73 15.93
N GLN A 241 -11.14 12.47 17.19
CA GLN A 241 -11.55 13.50 18.15
C GLN A 241 -10.44 14.52 18.39
N SER A 242 -9.18 14.08 18.49
CA SER A 242 -8.05 14.98 18.73
C SER A 242 -7.78 15.98 17.60
N ILE A 243 -8.24 15.69 16.37
CA ILE A 243 -8.11 16.58 15.20
C ILE A 243 -9.47 17.10 14.68
N ALA A 244 -10.53 17.04 15.50
CA ALA A 244 -11.89 17.39 15.05
C ALA A 244 -12.00 18.82 14.50
N ASP A 245 -11.19 19.75 15.02
CA ASP A 245 -11.07 21.13 14.55
C ASP A 245 -10.54 21.24 13.11
N GLN A 246 -9.87 20.19 12.59
CA GLN A 246 -9.31 20.10 11.24
C GLN A 246 -10.25 19.40 10.26
N LEU A 247 -11.41 18.90 10.70
CA LEU A 247 -12.32 18.08 9.91
C LEU A 247 -13.55 18.84 9.46
N ILE A 248 -14.04 18.51 8.26
CA ILE A 248 -15.38 18.86 7.75
C ILE A 248 -16.20 17.59 7.72
N GLU A 249 -17.40 17.64 8.27
CA GLU A 249 -18.39 16.59 8.17
C GLU A 249 -19.21 16.75 6.88
N VAL A 250 -19.34 15.67 6.14
CA VAL A 250 -20.13 15.54 4.92
C VAL A 250 -21.05 14.32 5.03
N GLU A 251 -22.11 14.27 4.25
CA GLU A 251 -22.97 13.09 4.16
C GLU A 251 -22.61 12.27 2.91
N VAL A 252 -22.39 10.97 3.09
CA VAL A 252 -22.12 10.01 2.02
C VAL A 252 -23.12 8.85 2.16
N ALA A 253 -23.94 8.64 1.14
CA ALA A 253 -24.96 7.58 1.12
C ALA A 253 -25.88 7.59 2.38
N GLY A 254 -26.26 8.77 2.85
CA GLY A 254 -27.12 8.96 4.02
C GLY A 254 -26.43 8.78 5.38
N ALA A 255 -25.11 8.66 5.42
CA ALA A 255 -24.32 8.50 6.65
C ALA A 255 -23.21 9.56 6.76
N PRO A 256 -22.80 9.95 7.98
CA PRO A 256 -21.72 10.91 8.19
C PRO A 256 -20.38 10.34 7.76
N ALA A 257 -19.60 11.17 7.08
CA ALA A 257 -18.21 10.94 6.73
C ALA A 257 -17.43 12.25 6.87
N TRP A 258 -16.12 12.18 6.88
CA TRP A 258 -15.28 13.34 7.13
C TRP A 258 -14.15 13.47 6.12
N MET A 259 -13.73 14.69 5.88
CA MET A 259 -12.54 15.03 5.13
C MET A 259 -11.79 16.19 5.81
N LEU A 260 -10.55 16.41 5.43
CA LEU A 260 -9.77 17.52 5.97
C LEU A 260 -10.30 18.87 5.47
N LYS A 261 -10.42 19.86 6.37
CA LYS A 261 -10.75 21.25 6.02
C LYS A 261 -9.81 21.83 4.96
N ALA A 262 -8.55 21.47 5.00
CA ALA A 262 -7.56 21.89 4.01
C ALA A 262 -7.90 21.41 2.56
N ARG A 263 -8.84 20.50 2.41
CA ARG A 263 -9.34 19.99 1.12
C ARG A 263 -10.74 20.49 0.77
N ALA A 264 -11.28 21.45 1.53
CA ALA A 264 -12.64 21.98 1.33
C ALA A 264 -12.89 22.48 -0.09
N ALA A 265 -11.91 23.14 -0.72
CA ALA A 265 -12.02 23.65 -2.08
C ALA A 265 -12.30 22.55 -3.14
N TRP A 266 -12.01 21.28 -2.81
CA TRP A 266 -12.32 20.18 -3.73
C TRP A 266 -13.81 19.85 -3.85
N LEU A 267 -14.63 20.32 -2.89
CA LEU A 267 -16.08 20.14 -2.91
C LEU A 267 -16.76 20.92 -4.04
N ASP A 268 -16.15 22.02 -4.47
CA ASP A 268 -16.67 22.88 -5.55
C ASP A 268 -16.23 22.41 -6.94
N GLU A 269 -15.39 21.38 -7.02
CA GLU A 269 -14.88 20.87 -8.29
C GLU A 269 -15.89 19.96 -8.99
N LEU A 270 -16.10 20.23 -10.25
CA LEU A 270 -16.92 19.37 -11.13
C LEU A 270 -16.16 18.08 -11.49
N PRO A 271 -16.86 16.97 -11.66
CA PRO A 271 -16.29 15.76 -12.26
C PRO A 271 -15.63 16.09 -13.61
N ALA A 272 -14.55 15.38 -13.93
CA ALA A 272 -13.90 15.53 -15.21
C ALA A 272 -14.87 15.29 -16.38
N SER A 273 -14.76 16.11 -17.43
CA SER A 273 -15.58 15.97 -18.66
C SER A 273 -15.22 14.72 -19.47
N THR A 274 -14.03 14.17 -19.27
CA THR A 274 -13.55 12.94 -19.93
C THR A 274 -13.38 11.83 -18.89
N PRO A 275 -13.70 10.56 -19.24
CA PRO A 275 -13.59 9.44 -18.31
C PRO A 275 -12.17 9.27 -17.77
N ILE A 276 -12.05 9.09 -16.46
CA ILE A 276 -10.80 8.72 -15.81
C ILE A 276 -10.72 7.19 -15.80
N VAL A 277 -9.84 6.64 -16.63
CA VAL A 277 -9.62 5.19 -16.72
C VAL A 277 -8.26 4.85 -16.13
N ARG A 278 -8.19 3.78 -15.30
CA ARG A 278 -6.95 3.28 -14.72
C ARG A 278 -6.91 1.75 -14.70
N LEU A 279 -5.75 1.20 -15.03
CA LEU A 279 -5.43 -0.22 -14.82
C LEU A 279 -4.78 -0.37 -13.44
N LEU A 280 -5.60 -0.64 -12.42
CA LEU A 280 -5.14 -0.85 -11.06
C LEU A 280 -4.55 -2.24 -10.90
N PRO A 281 -3.38 -2.39 -10.25
CA PRO A 281 -2.77 -3.69 -9.98
C PRO A 281 -3.48 -4.45 -8.86
N ARG A 282 -2.99 -5.64 -8.55
CA ARG A 282 -3.40 -6.38 -7.35
C ARG A 282 -3.10 -5.58 -6.09
N PHE A 283 -3.97 -5.71 -5.10
CA PHE A 283 -3.81 -5.05 -3.79
C PHE A 283 -3.70 -3.52 -3.85
N ASP A 284 -4.25 -2.89 -4.90
CA ASP A 284 -4.20 -1.43 -5.00
C ASP A 284 -4.92 -0.76 -3.83
N THR A 285 -4.31 0.31 -3.32
CA THR A 285 -4.76 1.05 -2.13
C THR A 285 -6.16 1.64 -2.31
N TYR A 286 -6.58 1.97 -3.54
CA TYR A 286 -7.92 2.48 -3.81
C TYR A 286 -9.02 1.52 -3.38
N LEU A 287 -8.81 0.21 -3.54
CA LEU A 287 -9.76 -0.82 -3.14
C LEU A 287 -9.54 -1.33 -1.71
N LEU A 288 -8.36 -1.06 -1.12
CA LEU A 288 -8.02 -1.48 0.25
C LEU A 288 -8.27 -0.39 1.30
N GLY A 289 -8.54 0.83 0.87
CA GLY A 289 -8.64 2.00 1.74
C GLY A 289 -9.90 2.07 2.61
N TYR A 290 -10.88 1.18 2.42
CA TYR A 290 -12.20 1.30 3.03
C TYR A 290 -12.70 -0.04 3.56
N GLN A 291 -13.53 0.00 4.61
CA GLN A 291 -14.20 -1.17 5.16
C GLN A 291 -15.15 -1.80 4.13
N HIS A 292 -15.91 -0.95 3.43
CA HIS A 292 -16.85 -1.36 2.39
C HIS A 292 -16.49 -0.76 1.03
N ARG A 293 -16.62 -1.56 -0.04
CA ARG A 293 -16.23 -1.17 -1.39
C ARG A 293 -17.41 -0.84 -2.30
N VAL A 294 -18.62 -0.71 -1.75
CA VAL A 294 -19.85 -0.59 -2.55
C VAL A 294 -19.87 0.62 -3.49
N LEU A 295 -19.22 1.72 -3.10
CA LEU A 295 -19.10 2.93 -3.94
C LEU A 295 -18.21 2.71 -5.17
N SER A 296 -17.20 1.85 -5.04
CA SER A 296 -16.22 1.59 -6.11
C SER A 296 -16.46 0.25 -6.81
N VAL A 297 -17.06 -0.73 -6.13
CA VAL A 297 -17.27 -2.08 -6.65
C VAL A 297 -18.76 -2.41 -6.65
N PRO A 298 -19.39 -2.59 -7.83
CA PRO A 298 -20.78 -3.03 -7.88
C PRO A 298 -20.93 -4.38 -7.16
N PRO A 299 -21.94 -4.54 -6.27
CA PRO A 299 -22.10 -5.75 -5.46
C PRO A 299 -22.15 -7.05 -6.27
N ARG A 300 -22.78 -7.01 -7.44
CA ARG A 300 -22.88 -8.17 -8.37
C ARG A 300 -21.52 -8.68 -8.86
N TYR A 301 -20.48 -7.84 -8.86
CA TYR A 301 -19.14 -8.19 -9.32
C TYR A 301 -18.12 -8.38 -8.18
N ALA A 302 -18.53 -8.21 -6.92
CA ALA A 302 -17.62 -8.27 -5.77
C ALA A 302 -16.83 -9.60 -5.70
N LYS A 303 -17.47 -10.74 -6.02
CA LYS A 303 -16.81 -12.06 -6.04
C LYS A 303 -15.79 -12.21 -7.18
N ARG A 304 -15.96 -11.49 -8.29
CA ARG A 304 -15.02 -11.51 -9.43
C ARG A 304 -13.73 -10.76 -9.12
N ILE A 305 -13.78 -9.83 -8.18
CA ILE A 305 -12.62 -9.00 -7.77
C ILE A 305 -11.91 -9.61 -6.59
N ASN A 306 -12.66 -10.22 -5.66
CA ASN A 306 -12.11 -10.83 -4.46
C ASN A 306 -12.08 -12.35 -4.63
N ALA A 307 -10.87 -12.89 -4.82
CA ALA A 307 -10.64 -14.33 -4.98
C ALA A 307 -10.72 -15.13 -3.66
N GLY A 308 -11.02 -14.46 -2.52
CA GLY A 308 -10.92 -15.03 -1.18
C GLY A 308 -9.53 -14.84 -0.56
N GLY A 309 -9.41 -15.11 0.75
CA GLY A 309 -8.14 -14.96 1.47
C GLY A 309 -7.51 -13.57 1.43
N GLY A 310 -8.31 -12.51 1.18
CA GLY A 310 -7.80 -11.14 1.05
C GLY A 310 -7.17 -10.81 -0.31
N ILE A 311 -7.22 -11.71 -1.28
CA ILE A 311 -6.63 -11.51 -2.61
C ILE A 311 -7.59 -10.68 -3.47
N LEU A 312 -7.11 -9.50 -3.91
CA LEU A 312 -7.80 -8.65 -4.89
C LEU A 312 -7.13 -8.79 -6.26
N HIS A 313 -7.95 -9.07 -7.27
CA HIS A 313 -7.49 -9.11 -8.66
C HIS A 313 -7.18 -7.72 -9.21
N PRO A 314 -6.31 -7.61 -10.24
CA PRO A 314 -6.13 -6.37 -10.98
C PRO A 314 -7.46 -5.91 -11.59
N THR A 315 -7.78 -4.62 -11.50
CA THR A 315 -9.08 -4.09 -11.90
C THR A 315 -8.97 -2.96 -12.91
N VAL A 316 -9.95 -2.88 -13.79
CA VAL A 316 -10.18 -1.72 -14.63
C VAL A 316 -11.08 -0.75 -13.88
N LEU A 317 -10.59 0.45 -13.62
CA LEU A 317 -11.32 1.51 -12.95
C LEU A 317 -11.78 2.54 -13.99
N VAL A 318 -13.07 2.91 -13.97
CA VAL A 318 -13.64 3.99 -14.77
C VAL A 318 -14.39 4.92 -13.82
N ASP A 319 -13.99 6.18 -13.76
CA ASP A 319 -14.56 7.21 -12.87
C ASP A 319 -14.71 6.76 -11.41
N GLY A 320 -13.68 6.07 -10.92
CA GLY A 320 -13.67 5.53 -9.54
C GLY A 320 -14.52 4.29 -9.33
N ARG A 321 -15.12 3.71 -10.38
CA ARG A 321 -15.89 2.48 -10.30
C ARG A 321 -15.23 1.36 -11.09
N VAL A 322 -15.16 0.17 -10.51
CA VAL A 322 -14.60 -0.99 -11.20
C VAL A 322 -15.55 -1.45 -12.30
N ALA A 323 -15.03 -1.46 -13.54
CA ALA A 323 -15.73 -1.83 -14.76
C ALA A 323 -15.29 -3.17 -15.36
N GLY A 324 -14.24 -3.78 -14.79
CA GLY A 324 -13.70 -5.05 -15.28
C GLY A 324 -12.46 -5.48 -14.49
N THR A 325 -11.87 -6.57 -14.94
CA THR A 325 -10.56 -7.04 -14.51
C THR A 325 -9.59 -7.00 -15.68
N TRP A 326 -8.30 -7.10 -15.39
CA TRP A 326 -7.28 -7.22 -16.42
C TRP A 326 -6.20 -8.19 -16.01
N LYS A 327 -5.49 -8.71 -16.99
CA LYS A 327 -4.35 -9.60 -16.82
C LYS A 327 -3.23 -9.16 -17.73
N SER A 328 -2.00 -9.41 -17.32
CA SER A 328 -0.86 -9.24 -18.21
C SER A 328 0.01 -10.50 -18.24
N LYS A 329 0.61 -10.76 -19.40
CA LYS A 329 1.58 -11.82 -19.61
C LYS A 329 2.84 -11.22 -20.22
N ARG A 330 3.96 -11.34 -19.52
CA ARG A 330 5.25 -10.92 -20.05
C ARG A 330 5.81 -12.01 -20.95
N LEU A 331 6.08 -11.64 -22.19
CA LEU A 331 6.72 -12.46 -23.21
C LEU A 331 8.01 -11.74 -23.58
N LYS A 332 9.16 -12.33 -23.34
CA LYS A 332 10.50 -11.75 -23.67
C LYS A 332 10.55 -10.19 -23.70
N ASN A 333 10.22 -9.57 -24.83
CA ASN A 333 10.25 -8.12 -25.04
C ASN A 333 8.86 -7.49 -25.14
N TYR A 334 7.80 -8.26 -24.93
CA TYR A 334 6.41 -7.83 -25.04
C TYR A 334 5.65 -8.01 -23.74
N LEU A 335 4.70 -7.12 -23.52
CA LEU A 335 3.66 -7.28 -22.53
C LEU A 335 2.31 -7.42 -23.24
N GLU A 336 1.70 -8.59 -23.12
CA GLU A 336 0.31 -8.79 -23.54
C GLU A 336 -0.61 -8.34 -22.41
N VAL A 337 -1.56 -7.43 -22.68
CA VAL A 337 -2.55 -6.93 -21.74
C VAL A 337 -3.93 -7.35 -22.22
N ALA A 338 -4.62 -8.19 -21.45
CA ALA A 338 -6.00 -8.62 -21.71
C ALA A 338 -6.94 -7.94 -20.72
N VAL A 339 -7.91 -7.20 -21.22
CA VAL A 339 -8.97 -6.56 -20.42
C VAL A 339 -10.24 -7.40 -20.50
N GLU A 340 -10.79 -7.75 -19.36
CA GLU A 340 -12.04 -8.51 -19.19
C GLU A 340 -13.12 -7.57 -18.61
N PRO A 341 -13.86 -6.82 -19.44
CA PRO A 341 -14.88 -5.90 -18.95
C PRO A 341 -16.09 -6.65 -18.41
N PHE A 342 -16.81 -6.04 -17.47
CA PHE A 342 -18.05 -6.58 -16.93
C PHE A 342 -19.26 -6.31 -17.81
N ASP A 343 -19.28 -5.16 -18.46
CA ASP A 343 -20.31 -4.70 -19.37
C ASP A 343 -19.60 -4.15 -20.63
N GLN A 344 -20.36 -3.88 -21.71
CA GLN A 344 -19.80 -3.31 -22.93
C GLN A 344 -19.19 -1.93 -22.68
N LEU A 345 -17.94 -1.74 -23.11
CA LEU A 345 -17.23 -0.48 -22.96
C LEU A 345 -17.55 0.47 -24.11
N VAL A 346 -17.78 1.74 -23.77
CA VAL A 346 -17.93 2.80 -24.78
C VAL A 346 -16.59 3.12 -25.47
N PRO A 347 -16.59 3.60 -26.73
CA PRO A 347 -15.36 3.84 -27.49
C PRO A 347 -14.34 4.75 -26.77
N GLU A 348 -14.83 5.77 -26.05
CA GLU A 348 -13.96 6.69 -25.32
C GLU A 348 -13.20 5.99 -24.18
N VAL A 349 -13.83 5.06 -23.46
CA VAL A 349 -13.17 4.24 -22.42
C VAL A 349 -12.15 3.30 -23.07
N GLN A 350 -12.44 2.73 -24.25
CA GLN A 350 -11.50 1.86 -24.95
C GLN A 350 -10.23 2.63 -25.37
N ALA A 351 -10.37 3.84 -25.90
CA ALA A 351 -9.23 4.70 -26.24
C ALA A 351 -8.35 5.03 -25.00
N ARG A 352 -8.98 5.25 -23.83
CA ARG A 352 -8.26 5.47 -22.58
C ARG A 352 -7.56 4.20 -22.06
N LEU A 353 -8.15 3.03 -22.28
CA LEU A 353 -7.51 1.75 -21.94
C LEU A 353 -6.26 1.48 -22.79
N GLU A 354 -6.29 1.85 -24.05
CA GLU A 354 -5.11 1.79 -24.94
C GLU A 354 -3.97 2.65 -24.39
N ALA A 355 -4.28 3.88 -23.98
CA ALA A 355 -3.31 4.78 -23.37
C ALA A 355 -2.73 4.21 -22.06
N GLU A 356 -3.57 3.60 -21.21
CA GLU A 356 -3.14 2.93 -19.97
C GLU A 356 -2.25 1.70 -20.24
N ALA A 357 -2.57 0.89 -21.25
CA ALA A 357 -1.74 -0.25 -21.65
C ALA A 357 -0.39 0.21 -22.22
N THR A 358 -0.38 1.28 -23.00
CA THR A 358 0.84 1.91 -23.54
C THR A 358 1.71 2.45 -22.41
N ASP A 359 1.13 3.16 -21.44
CA ASP A 359 1.86 3.68 -20.29
C ASP A 359 2.39 2.56 -19.37
N LEU A 360 1.64 1.47 -19.23
CA LEU A 360 2.11 0.28 -18.51
C LEU A 360 3.37 -0.31 -19.16
N ALA A 361 3.38 -0.42 -20.49
CA ALA A 361 4.55 -0.90 -21.24
C ALA A 361 5.74 0.06 -21.15
N ARG A 362 5.49 1.35 -21.27
CA ARG A 362 6.50 2.41 -21.06
C ARG A 362 7.14 2.28 -19.68
N PHE A 363 6.33 2.14 -18.64
CA PHE A 363 6.81 1.98 -17.26
C PHE A 363 7.71 0.76 -17.10
N LEU A 364 7.37 -0.35 -17.75
CA LEU A 364 8.13 -1.61 -17.68
C LEU A 364 9.29 -1.70 -18.68
N GLY A 365 9.45 -0.72 -19.59
CA GLY A 365 10.49 -0.70 -20.60
C GLY A 365 10.33 -1.79 -21.67
N VAL A 366 9.09 -2.12 -22.05
CA VAL A 366 8.76 -3.19 -23.01
C VAL A 366 7.78 -2.67 -24.06
N GLN A 367 7.63 -3.41 -25.17
CA GLN A 367 6.53 -3.18 -26.11
C GLN A 367 5.24 -3.80 -25.57
N THR A 368 4.07 -3.35 -26.03
CA THR A 368 2.79 -3.90 -25.61
C THR A 368 1.91 -4.28 -26.78
N THR A 369 1.14 -5.33 -26.56
CA THR A 369 -0.10 -5.62 -27.30
C THR A 369 -1.24 -5.64 -26.29
N TRP A 370 -2.39 -5.13 -26.68
CA TRP A 370 -3.55 -5.14 -25.80
C TRP A 370 -4.80 -5.54 -26.55
N HIS A 371 -5.76 -6.13 -25.85
CA HIS A 371 -7.04 -6.52 -26.42
C HIS A 371 -8.13 -6.54 -25.33
N VAL A 372 -9.36 -6.36 -25.77
CA VAL A 372 -10.55 -6.42 -24.93
C VAL A 372 -11.25 -7.74 -25.23
N LEU A 373 -11.49 -8.53 -24.20
CA LEU A 373 -12.27 -9.76 -24.29
C LEU A 373 -13.77 -9.44 -24.28
N PRO A 374 -14.61 -10.30 -24.82
CA PRO A 374 -16.07 -10.16 -24.69
C PRO A 374 -16.47 -10.04 -23.22
N PRO A 375 -17.48 -9.22 -22.87
CA PRO A 375 -18.04 -9.17 -21.51
C PRO A 375 -18.58 -10.55 -21.08
N HIS A 376 -18.37 -10.90 -19.83
CA HIS A 376 -18.86 -12.16 -19.22
C HIS A 376 -19.84 -11.89 -18.11
#